data_794cb4b9eae42838393cf23419e88751
#
_entry.id   794cb4b9eae42838393cf23419e88751
#
_cell.length_a   1.000
_cell.length_b   1.000
_cell.length_c   1.000
_cell.angle_alpha   90.00
_cell.angle_beta   90.00
_cell.angle_gamma   90.00
#
_symmetry.space_group_name_H-M   'P 1'
#
loop_
_entity.id
_entity.type
_entity.pdbx_description
1 polymer ?
#
loop_
_entity_poly.entity_id
_entity_poly.type
_entity_poly.pdbx_seq_one_letter_code
_entity_poly.pdbx_strand_id
1 'polypeptide(L)'
;MDTKTAVVEKKGTLLDAEALLRVPAPAPLVPFPIDVRVPDPSRQTPAVGQRTTRPDGRLHGLGQTKYIDDFYVPGMLFCKIKRAGVACARILNVDTSEAAAMPGVVAVITGKDLPVNSFGPSLKDQPVLADERVFHAGDEVAAVAAVTEQIAAEAIEKIKVEYEELPPVLDPLESLKLETPGVHAPSANIYGHKLIKKGDIEKGFAESYRIFEGSFRTQMVEHVPLEPHSSLAQWDANGRVTIHSTLGRITLGRADIARVLGIPMSRIRIIATVVGGNFGGKNEITTEPVVALLSKKTGRPVKCTFTRPEEFYSSTTRHPIIMDYKTGVTKDGKILARKIRLVLDGGAYCSWSETTLGKACILCAGPYEIENLVAEAFVVYTNKTMTGAMRGFGAPQVCFGYESHMDDIAKALGIDPLEIRLRNALKEGSLSPTSQTLHSVVVRESLLQAAQRFGWNGAKA
;
A
#
# COMPACT_ATOMS: atom_id res chain seq x y z
N MET A 1 18.05 29.97 -25.03
CA MET A 1 17.00 30.79 -24.39
C MET A 1 16.75 30.20 -23.01
N ASP A 2 17.07 31.00 -22.00
CA ASP A 2 17.17 30.61 -20.61
C ASP A 2 15.80 30.15 -20.03
N THR A 3 15.76 28.93 -19.55
CA THR A 3 14.69 28.49 -18.66
C THR A 3 15.08 28.88 -17.24
N LYS A 4 14.59 30.01 -16.79
CA LYS A 4 14.76 30.48 -15.40
C LYS A 4 13.97 29.54 -14.47
N THR A 5 14.71 29.02 -13.51
CA THR A 5 14.29 28.26 -12.34
C THR A 5 13.29 29.06 -11.53
N ALA A 6 12.10 28.52 -11.32
CA ALA A 6 11.13 29.09 -10.37
C ALA A 6 11.54 28.66 -8.96
N VAL A 7 12.12 29.59 -8.21
CA VAL A 7 12.40 29.46 -6.77
C VAL A 7 11.13 29.80 -6.01
N VAL A 8 10.57 28.85 -5.26
CA VAL A 8 9.47 29.08 -4.34
C VAL A 8 10.05 29.34 -2.95
N GLU A 9 10.17 30.62 -2.58
CA GLU A 9 10.48 31.01 -1.20
C GLU A 9 9.25 30.85 -0.30
N LYS A 10 9.29 29.87 0.60
CA LYS A 10 8.53 29.91 1.86
C LYS A 10 9.50 29.78 3.03
N LYS A 11 9.36 30.65 4.02
CA LYS A 11 10.16 30.63 5.25
C LYS A 11 10.18 29.24 5.88
N GLY A 12 11.35 28.61 5.92
CA GLY A 12 11.60 27.31 6.51
C GLY A 12 11.71 26.19 5.49
N THR A 13 12.91 26.00 4.92
CA THR A 13 13.40 24.96 4.02
C THR A 13 12.95 25.06 2.56
N LEU A 14 13.79 25.69 1.76
CA LEU A 14 13.86 25.58 0.30
C LEU A 14 14.13 24.11 -0.07
N LEU A 15 13.16 23.45 -0.69
CA LEU A 15 13.43 22.29 -1.52
C LEU A 15 13.82 22.80 -2.90
N ASP A 16 15.12 22.96 -3.12
CA ASP A 16 15.70 23.27 -4.42
C ASP A 16 15.43 22.08 -5.35
N ALA A 17 14.65 22.31 -6.41
CA ALA A 17 14.38 21.30 -7.43
C ALA A 17 15.68 20.78 -8.08
N GLU A 18 16.73 21.61 -8.17
CA GLU A 18 18.06 21.16 -8.60
C GLU A 18 18.80 20.35 -7.52
N ALA A 19 18.55 20.58 -6.23
CA ALA A 19 19.12 19.78 -5.15
C ALA A 19 18.49 18.37 -5.10
N LEU A 20 17.21 18.22 -5.46
CA LEU A 20 16.57 16.93 -5.64
C LEU A 20 17.08 16.19 -6.89
N LEU A 21 17.63 16.90 -7.87
CA LEU A 21 18.26 16.34 -9.08
C LEU A 21 19.76 16.02 -8.89
N ARG A 22 20.38 16.48 -7.80
CA ARG A 22 21.75 16.13 -7.42
C ARG A 22 21.78 14.82 -6.63
N VAL A 23 21.14 13.79 -7.13
CA VAL A 23 21.53 12.44 -6.76
C VAL A 23 22.94 12.25 -7.32
N PRO A 24 23.98 12.00 -6.49
CA PRO A 24 25.27 11.64 -7.03
C PRO A 24 25.06 10.48 -7.99
N ALA A 25 25.74 10.55 -9.15
CA ALA A 25 25.70 9.45 -10.11
C ALA A 25 25.89 8.15 -9.32
N PRO A 26 25.00 7.14 -9.50
CA PRO A 26 25.12 5.88 -8.78
C PRO A 26 26.54 5.39 -9.01
N ALA A 27 27.25 5.06 -7.93
CA ALA A 27 28.54 4.41 -8.03
C ALA A 27 28.37 3.27 -9.05
N PRO A 28 29.34 3.06 -9.96
CA PRO A 28 29.23 2.00 -10.95
C PRO A 28 28.85 0.72 -10.19
N LEU A 29 27.72 0.13 -10.54
CA LEU A 29 27.29 -1.14 -9.98
C LEU A 29 28.43 -2.11 -10.22
N VAL A 30 29.21 -2.38 -9.18
CA VAL A 30 30.12 -3.52 -9.18
C VAL A 30 29.21 -4.72 -9.46
N PRO A 31 29.40 -5.44 -10.57
CA PRO A 31 28.61 -6.62 -10.80
C PRO A 31 28.84 -7.54 -9.60
N PHE A 32 27.84 -7.66 -8.74
CA PHE A 32 27.83 -8.79 -7.82
C PHE A 32 27.88 -10.01 -8.70
N PRO A 33 28.88 -10.86 -8.58
CA PRO A 33 28.83 -12.16 -9.20
C PRO A 33 27.77 -12.94 -8.44
N ILE A 34 26.50 -12.71 -8.81
CA ILE A 34 25.47 -13.67 -8.50
C ILE A 34 25.78 -14.84 -9.42
N ASP A 35 26.53 -15.79 -8.88
CA ASP A 35 26.58 -17.14 -9.45
C ASP A 35 25.16 -17.73 -9.27
N VAL A 36 24.26 -17.29 -10.14
CA VAL A 36 22.95 -17.93 -10.28
C VAL A 36 23.26 -19.27 -10.92
N ARG A 37 23.59 -20.23 -10.08
CA ARG A 37 23.57 -21.62 -10.51
C ARG A 37 22.12 -21.91 -10.88
N VAL A 38 21.83 -21.79 -12.17
CA VAL A 38 20.60 -22.35 -12.73
C VAL A 38 20.58 -23.80 -12.27
N PRO A 39 19.61 -24.24 -11.48
CA PRO A 39 19.56 -25.63 -11.05
C PRO A 39 19.64 -26.50 -12.30
N ASP A 40 20.59 -27.42 -12.35
CA ASP A 40 20.69 -28.39 -13.42
C ASP A 40 19.30 -29.05 -13.58
N PRO A 41 18.62 -28.89 -14.70
CA PRO A 41 17.29 -29.46 -14.92
C PRO A 41 17.30 -31.00 -14.87
N SER A 42 18.47 -31.63 -14.95
CA SER A 42 18.63 -33.07 -14.77
C SER A 42 18.66 -33.50 -13.29
N ARG A 43 18.89 -32.59 -12.35
CA ARG A 43 18.78 -32.86 -10.92
C ARG A 43 17.32 -32.94 -10.52
N GLN A 44 16.76 -34.13 -10.53
CA GLN A 44 15.48 -34.39 -9.84
C GLN A 44 15.63 -34.11 -8.35
N THR A 45 15.16 -32.96 -7.92
CA THR A 45 15.01 -32.69 -6.50
C THR A 45 13.76 -33.43 -6.01
N PRO A 46 13.79 -34.10 -4.84
CA PRO A 46 12.62 -34.85 -4.36
C PRO A 46 11.41 -33.98 -4.02
N ALA A 47 11.53 -32.66 -4.08
CA ALA A 47 10.48 -31.72 -3.73
C ALA A 47 10.03 -30.81 -4.89
N VAL A 48 10.98 -30.34 -5.74
CA VAL A 48 10.66 -29.43 -6.86
C VAL A 48 9.97 -30.22 -7.98
N GLY A 49 8.82 -29.72 -8.43
CA GLY A 49 8.00 -30.39 -9.44
C GLY A 49 7.15 -31.56 -8.92
N GLN A 50 7.23 -31.88 -7.64
CA GLN A 50 6.40 -32.90 -7.00
C GLN A 50 5.16 -32.27 -6.34
N ARG A 51 4.05 -33.00 -6.35
CA ARG A 51 2.84 -32.62 -5.60
C ARG A 51 3.05 -32.97 -4.12
N THR A 52 3.41 -31.96 -3.31
CA THR A 52 3.56 -32.12 -1.86
C THR A 52 2.28 -31.69 -1.14
N THR A 53 1.89 -32.46 -0.14
CA THR A 53 0.75 -32.10 0.72
C THR A 53 1.17 -31.01 1.70
N ARG A 54 0.36 -29.96 1.85
CA ARG A 54 0.54 -28.94 2.89
C ARG A 54 0.50 -29.58 4.27
N PRO A 55 1.52 -29.39 5.16
CA PRO A 55 1.58 -30.09 6.45
C PRO A 55 0.38 -29.85 7.35
N ASP A 56 -0.16 -28.61 7.36
CA ASP A 56 -1.32 -28.18 8.16
C ASP A 56 -2.66 -28.28 7.42
N GLY A 57 -2.67 -28.72 6.16
CA GLY A 57 -3.86 -28.77 5.32
C GLY A 57 -4.98 -29.62 5.91
N ARG A 58 -4.64 -30.71 6.63
CA ARG A 58 -5.62 -31.55 7.31
C ARG A 58 -6.36 -30.81 8.43
N LEU A 59 -5.64 -30.01 9.23
CA LEU A 59 -6.24 -29.23 10.32
C LEU A 59 -7.21 -28.19 9.78
N HIS A 60 -6.86 -27.52 8.67
CA HIS A 60 -7.76 -26.60 7.97
C HIS A 60 -9.03 -27.32 7.48
N GLY A 61 -8.87 -28.44 6.79
CA GLY A 61 -10.00 -29.19 6.25
C GLY A 61 -10.95 -29.75 7.31
N LEU A 62 -10.47 -30.00 8.52
CA LEU A 62 -11.25 -30.48 9.66
C LEU A 62 -11.81 -29.35 10.54
N GLY A 63 -11.54 -28.07 10.23
CA GLY A 63 -11.95 -26.94 11.07
C GLY A 63 -11.26 -26.88 12.44
N GLN A 64 -10.10 -27.52 12.58
CA GLN A 64 -9.33 -27.58 13.83
C GLN A 64 -8.26 -26.50 13.95
N THR A 65 -8.04 -25.74 12.88
CA THR A 65 -7.13 -24.59 12.88
C THR A 65 -7.69 -23.49 13.78
N LYS A 66 -6.85 -22.95 14.65
CA LYS A 66 -7.22 -21.84 15.53
C LYS A 66 -6.70 -20.52 14.96
N TYR A 67 -7.60 -19.55 14.82
CA TYR A 67 -7.35 -18.17 14.50
C TYR A 67 -7.38 -17.31 15.76
N ILE A 68 -6.95 -16.06 15.73
CA ILE A 68 -6.86 -15.24 16.96
C ILE A 68 -8.20 -15.07 17.64
N ASP A 69 -9.27 -14.94 16.87
CA ASP A 69 -10.61 -14.76 17.45
C ASP A 69 -11.08 -16.00 18.22
N ASP A 70 -10.57 -17.21 17.89
CA ASP A 70 -10.79 -18.45 18.63
C ASP A 70 -10.00 -18.55 19.95
N PHE A 71 -9.06 -17.61 20.18
CA PHE A 71 -8.22 -17.68 21.40
C PHE A 71 -8.98 -17.11 22.58
N TYR A 72 -9.00 -17.89 23.64
CA TYR A 72 -9.50 -17.48 24.93
C TYR A 72 -8.43 -17.70 25.99
N VAL A 73 -8.16 -16.66 26.77
CA VAL A 73 -7.24 -16.70 27.92
C VAL A 73 -8.04 -16.33 29.16
N PRO A 74 -7.96 -17.13 30.27
CA PRO A 74 -8.71 -16.83 31.48
C PRO A 74 -8.46 -15.40 31.96
N GLY A 75 -9.54 -14.68 32.27
CA GLY A 75 -9.48 -13.30 32.72
C GLY A 75 -9.22 -12.26 31.64
N MET A 76 -9.20 -12.63 30.35
CA MET A 76 -8.98 -11.66 29.26
C MET A 76 -10.10 -10.62 29.20
N LEU A 77 -9.73 -9.45 28.65
CA LEU A 77 -10.63 -8.36 28.33
C LEU A 77 -10.81 -8.25 26.81
N PHE A 78 -11.89 -7.64 26.40
CA PHE A 78 -12.21 -7.35 25.03
C PHE A 78 -12.02 -5.86 24.76
N CYS A 79 -11.37 -5.54 23.65
CA CYS A 79 -11.13 -4.18 23.24
C CYS A 79 -12.01 -3.78 22.06
N LYS A 80 -12.54 -2.56 22.10
CA LYS A 80 -13.14 -1.85 20.96
C LYS A 80 -12.52 -0.45 20.83
N ILE A 81 -12.52 0.07 19.60
CA ILE A 81 -11.84 1.31 19.25
C ILE A 81 -12.85 2.32 18.75
N LYS A 82 -12.83 3.54 19.32
CA LYS A 82 -13.63 4.68 18.85
C LYS A 82 -13.00 5.26 17.60
N ARG A 83 -13.79 5.34 16.54
CA ARG A 83 -13.36 5.94 15.27
C ARG A 83 -13.82 7.39 15.18
N ALA A 84 -13.09 8.19 14.39
CA ALA A 84 -13.34 9.61 14.24
C ALA A 84 -14.71 9.92 13.63
N GLY A 85 -15.09 9.21 12.56
CA GLY A 85 -16.38 9.44 11.88
C GLY A 85 -16.44 10.70 11.02
N VAL A 86 -15.41 11.57 11.06
CA VAL A 86 -15.30 12.80 10.28
C VAL A 86 -14.07 12.76 9.38
N ALA A 87 -14.14 13.37 8.20
CA ALA A 87 -13.10 13.25 7.19
C ALA A 87 -11.82 14.03 7.52
N CYS A 88 -11.94 15.19 8.16
CA CYS A 88 -10.83 16.05 8.55
C CYS A 88 -11.27 17.01 9.66
N ALA A 89 -10.60 16.98 10.80
CA ALA A 89 -10.93 17.87 11.91
C ALA A 89 -9.76 18.05 12.88
N ARG A 90 -9.76 19.13 13.66
CA ARG A 90 -9.01 19.19 14.92
C ARG A 90 -9.83 18.53 16.01
N ILE A 91 -9.16 17.81 16.89
CA ILE A 91 -9.77 17.28 18.12
C ILE A 91 -9.65 18.39 19.19
N LEU A 92 -10.78 18.89 19.63
CA LEU A 92 -10.84 19.91 20.71
C LEU A 92 -10.85 19.23 22.07
N ASN A 93 -11.61 18.15 22.22
CA ASN A 93 -11.72 17.40 23.45
C ASN A 93 -12.09 15.93 23.20
N VAL A 94 -11.61 15.02 24.05
CA VAL A 94 -12.02 13.62 24.11
C VAL A 94 -12.46 13.32 25.53
N ASP A 95 -13.78 13.29 25.77
CA ASP A 95 -14.36 12.97 27.07
C ASP A 95 -14.66 11.45 27.15
N THR A 96 -13.91 10.77 28.00
CA THR A 96 -14.03 9.33 28.26
C THR A 96 -14.74 9.01 29.57
N SER A 97 -15.22 10.00 30.31
CA SER A 97 -15.74 9.87 31.69
C SER A 97 -16.93 8.93 31.79
N GLU A 98 -17.93 9.07 30.92
CA GLU A 98 -19.09 8.18 30.88
C GLU A 98 -18.70 6.74 30.56
N ALA A 99 -17.81 6.54 29.57
CA ALA A 99 -17.32 5.22 29.20
C ALA A 99 -16.54 4.56 30.33
N ALA A 100 -15.66 5.29 30.98
CA ALA A 100 -14.85 4.80 32.09
C ALA A 100 -15.68 4.44 33.33
N ALA A 101 -16.83 5.10 33.53
CA ALA A 101 -17.75 4.84 34.65
C ALA A 101 -18.70 3.64 34.42
N MET A 102 -18.76 3.10 33.20
CA MET A 102 -19.65 1.97 32.88
C MET A 102 -19.26 0.71 33.64
N PRO A 103 -20.22 0.01 34.28
CA PRO A 103 -19.96 -1.30 34.90
C PRO A 103 -19.38 -2.31 33.90
N GLY A 104 -18.25 -2.92 34.25
CA GLY A 104 -17.57 -3.89 33.40
C GLY A 104 -16.50 -3.29 32.46
N VAL A 105 -16.42 -1.97 32.35
CA VAL A 105 -15.27 -1.29 31.73
C VAL A 105 -14.11 -1.29 32.72
N VAL A 106 -12.91 -1.68 32.26
CA VAL A 106 -11.72 -1.83 33.10
C VAL A 106 -10.70 -0.73 32.82
N ALA A 107 -10.58 -0.30 31.55
CA ALA A 107 -9.70 0.79 31.17
C ALA A 107 -10.19 1.46 29.89
N VAL A 108 -9.89 2.75 29.79
CA VAL A 108 -10.00 3.54 28.55
C VAL A 108 -8.64 4.20 28.31
N ILE A 109 -8.23 4.28 27.05
CA ILE A 109 -7.00 4.97 26.60
C ILE A 109 -7.30 5.90 25.44
N THR A 110 -6.46 6.93 25.32
CA THR A 110 -6.44 7.91 24.23
C THR A 110 -5.01 8.06 23.70
N GLY A 111 -4.79 8.87 22.70
CA GLY A 111 -3.44 9.17 22.18
C GLY A 111 -2.46 9.69 23.24
N LYS A 112 -2.99 10.38 24.27
CA LYS A 112 -2.18 10.91 25.40
C LYS A 112 -1.57 9.82 26.30
N ASP A 113 -2.07 8.60 26.26
CA ASP A 113 -1.54 7.47 27.03
C ASP A 113 -0.29 6.84 26.35
N LEU A 114 0.02 7.18 25.11
CA LEU A 114 1.11 6.60 24.32
C LEU A 114 2.42 7.36 24.52
N PRO A 115 3.54 6.71 24.84
CA PRO A 115 4.86 7.35 24.91
C PRO A 115 5.30 7.99 23.58
N VAL A 116 5.00 7.33 22.46
CA VAL A 116 5.24 7.82 21.11
C VAL A 116 4.00 7.50 20.27
N ASN A 117 3.27 8.52 19.88
CA ASN A 117 2.00 8.37 19.16
C ASN A 117 2.19 8.55 17.64
N SER A 118 3.18 7.86 17.05
CA SER A 118 3.36 7.86 15.60
C SER A 118 4.11 6.62 15.11
N PHE A 119 3.69 6.09 13.98
CA PHE A 119 4.31 4.95 13.32
C PHE A 119 4.17 5.03 11.79
N GLY A 120 4.68 4.02 11.08
CA GLY A 120 4.59 3.88 9.62
C GLY A 120 5.85 3.26 9.04
N PRO A 121 5.79 2.54 7.93
CA PRO A 121 6.94 1.84 7.35
C PRO A 121 7.98 2.78 6.74
N SER A 122 7.56 3.83 6.06
CA SER A 122 8.46 4.84 5.44
C SER A 122 8.48 6.13 6.26
N LEU A 123 7.39 6.85 6.29
CA LEU A 123 7.19 8.02 7.14
C LEU A 123 6.47 7.59 8.42
N LYS A 124 6.79 8.25 9.53
CA LYS A 124 6.13 8.03 10.83
C LYS A 124 5.02 9.06 11.01
N ASP A 125 4.09 9.11 10.06
CA ASP A 125 3.05 10.12 9.91
C ASP A 125 1.67 9.68 10.43
N GLN A 126 1.50 8.39 10.75
CA GLN A 126 0.24 7.85 11.27
C GLN A 126 0.26 7.78 12.80
N PRO A 127 -0.72 8.37 13.52
CA PRO A 127 -0.89 8.16 14.95
C PRO A 127 -1.48 6.77 15.23
N VAL A 128 -1.20 6.22 16.42
CA VAL A 128 -1.89 5.02 16.92
C VAL A 128 -3.32 5.36 17.36
N LEU A 129 -3.46 6.46 18.08
CA LEU A 129 -4.75 7.04 18.48
C LEU A 129 -4.65 8.56 18.26
N ALA A 130 -5.45 9.11 17.38
CA ALA A 130 -5.45 10.53 17.08
C ALA A 130 -5.75 11.36 18.34
N ASP A 131 -4.93 12.36 18.64
CA ASP A 131 -5.02 13.19 19.84
C ASP A 131 -5.13 14.70 19.54
N GLU A 132 -4.64 15.16 18.40
CA GLU A 132 -4.71 16.56 17.98
C GLU A 132 -5.57 16.75 16.73
N ARG A 133 -5.50 15.82 15.80
CA ARG A 133 -6.14 15.94 14.49
C ARG A 133 -6.51 14.58 13.92
N VAL A 134 -7.63 14.52 13.20
CA VAL A 134 -8.04 13.39 12.37
C VAL A 134 -7.89 13.76 10.91
N PHE A 135 -7.47 12.78 10.10
CA PHE A 135 -7.16 12.95 8.68
C PHE A 135 -8.07 12.14 7.77
N HIS A 136 -8.80 11.16 8.34
CA HIS A 136 -9.87 10.44 7.64
C HIS A 136 -10.87 9.85 8.65
N ALA A 137 -12.05 9.47 8.17
CA ALA A 137 -13.15 9.02 9.05
C ALA A 137 -12.84 7.75 9.85
N GLY A 138 -11.89 6.94 9.39
CA GLY A 138 -11.47 5.70 10.05
C GLY A 138 -10.41 5.87 11.13
N ASP A 139 -9.88 7.08 11.35
CA ASP A 139 -8.85 7.31 12.37
C ASP A 139 -9.31 6.84 13.75
N GLU A 140 -8.40 6.21 14.47
CA GLU A 140 -8.60 5.73 15.83
C GLU A 140 -8.42 6.89 16.82
N VAL A 141 -9.38 7.12 17.72
CA VAL A 141 -9.31 8.25 18.68
C VAL A 141 -9.14 7.78 20.12
N ALA A 142 -9.82 6.71 20.50
CA ALA A 142 -9.76 6.14 21.84
C ALA A 142 -10.06 4.64 21.78
N ALA A 143 -9.67 3.91 22.83
CA ALA A 143 -9.95 2.48 22.94
C ALA A 143 -10.39 2.12 24.36
N VAL A 144 -11.30 1.15 24.44
CA VAL A 144 -11.88 0.64 25.70
C VAL A 144 -11.50 -0.83 25.86
N ALA A 145 -11.15 -1.24 27.08
CA ALA A 145 -11.06 -2.63 27.50
C ALA A 145 -12.16 -2.94 28.52
N ALA A 146 -13.01 -3.95 28.22
CA ALA A 146 -14.11 -4.36 29.07
C ALA A 146 -14.15 -5.88 29.26
N VAL A 147 -14.96 -6.33 30.23
CA VAL A 147 -15.08 -7.77 30.58
C VAL A 147 -15.82 -8.59 29.53
N THR A 148 -16.60 -7.94 28.66
CA THR A 148 -17.26 -8.55 27.49
C THR A 148 -17.11 -7.65 26.27
N GLU A 149 -17.21 -8.24 25.09
CA GLU A 149 -17.18 -7.51 23.84
C GLU A 149 -18.34 -6.55 23.69
N GLN A 150 -19.53 -6.94 24.16
CA GLN A 150 -20.72 -6.12 24.14
C GLN A 150 -20.55 -4.85 24.99
N ILE A 151 -20.05 -4.99 26.24
CA ILE A 151 -19.79 -3.82 27.11
C ILE A 151 -18.76 -2.90 26.46
N ALA A 152 -17.70 -3.44 25.83
CA ALA A 152 -16.71 -2.62 25.12
C ALA A 152 -17.36 -1.84 23.97
N ALA A 153 -18.24 -2.48 23.20
CA ALA A 153 -18.96 -1.87 22.09
C ALA A 153 -19.92 -0.75 22.57
N GLU A 154 -20.65 -0.99 23.65
CA GLU A 154 -21.54 0.03 24.26
C GLU A 154 -20.73 1.21 24.85
N ALA A 155 -19.57 0.92 25.44
CA ALA A 155 -18.73 1.93 26.06
C ALA A 155 -18.08 2.89 25.05
N ILE A 156 -17.67 2.43 23.88
CA ILE A 156 -17.11 3.35 22.86
C ILE A 156 -18.16 4.36 22.37
N GLU A 157 -19.45 4.03 22.42
CA GLU A 157 -20.51 4.97 22.05
C GLU A 157 -20.72 6.07 23.11
N LYS A 158 -20.23 5.86 24.35
CA LYS A 158 -20.24 6.85 25.43
C LYS A 158 -19.06 7.81 25.38
N ILE A 159 -18.06 7.53 24.56
CA ILE A 159 -16.94 8.46 24.37
C ILE A 159 -17.41 9.60 23.47
N LYS A 160 -17.33 10.83 24.01
CA LYS A 160 -17.69 12.06 23.31
C LYS A 160 -16.42 12.71 22.78
N VAL A 161 -16.40 13.02 21.48
CA VAL A 161 -15.29 13.74 20.85
C VAL A 161 -15.83 15.03 20.26
N GLU A 162 -15.22 16.15 20.68
CA GLU A 162 -15.53 17.46 20.14
C GLU A 162 -14.56 17.80 19.02
N TYR A 163 -15.10 18.12 17.85
CA TYR A 163 -14.34 18.42 16.65
C TYR A 163 -14.53 19.86 16.18
N GLU A 164 -13.45 20.45 15.67
CA GLU A 164 -13.48 21.56 14.74
C GLU A 164 -13.26 20.98 13.33
N GLU A 165 -14.35 20.77 12.57
CA GLU A 165 -14.26 20.23 11.24
C GLU A 165 -13.52 21.18 10.28
N LEU A 166 -12.69 20.63 9.40
CA LEU A 166 -11.87 21.33 8.43
C LEU A 166 -12.25 20.88 7.02
N PRO A 167 -12.11 21.74 6.01
CA PRO A 167 -12.34 21.34 4.61
C PRO A 167 -11.42 20.18 4.19
N PRO A 168 -11.96 19.01 3.79
CA PRO A 168 -11.15 17.88 3.39
C PRO A 168 -10.65 18.01 1.93
N VAL A 169 -9.45 17.55 1.66
CA VAL A 169 -8.90 17.37 0.31
C VAL A 169 -9.19 15.94 -0.13
N LEU A 170 -10.14 15.76 -1.06
CA LEU A 170 -10.60 14.45 -1.49
C LEU A 170 -10.18 14.07 -2.92
N ASP A 171 -9.86 15.03 -3.78
CA ASP A 171 -9.43 14.78 -5.16
C ASP A 171 -7.90 14.77 -5.24
N PRO A 172 -7.26 13.66 -5.68
CA PRO A 172 -5.82 13.59 -5.82
C PRO A 172 -5.28 14.55 -6.89
N LEU A 173 -6.08 14.98 -7.87
CA LEU A 173 -5.67 15.99 -8.85
C LEU A 173 -5.67 17.40 -8.24
N GLU A 174 -6.61 17.70 -7.36
CA GLU A 174 -6.57 18.93 -6.57
C GLU A 174 -5.38 18.91 -5.60
N SER A 175 -5.12 17.76 -4.97
CA SER A 175 -4.00 17.57 -4.06
C SER A 175 -2.62 17.77 -4.70
N LEU A 176 -2.50 17.60 -6.02
CA LEU A 176 -1.27 17.89 -6.76
C LEU A 176 -0.97 19.39 -6.90
N LYS A 177 -1.97 20.26 -6.73
CA LYS A 177 -1.80 21.70 -6.91
C LYS A 177 -1.08 22.28 -5.70
N LEU A 178 -0.10 23.14 -5.94
CA LEU A 178 0.71 23.73 -4.88
C LEU A 178 -0.09 24.69 -3.98
N GLU A 179 -1.17 25.27 -4.50
CA GLU A 179 -2.08 26.15 -3.76
C GLU A 179 -3.04 25.39 -2.85
N THR A 180 -3.20 24.08 -3.02
CA THR A 180 -4.08 23.27 -2.17
C THR A 180 -3.53 23.17 -0.75
N PRO A 181 -4.34 23.45 0.29
CA PRO A 181 -3.89 23.30 1.67
C PRO A 181 -3.31 21.91 1.94
N GLY A 182 -2.20 21.86 2.66
CA GLY A 182 -1.57 20.59 3.01
C GLY A 182 -2.44 19.75 3.96
N VAL A 183 -2.66 18.49 3.62
CA VAL A 183 -3.31 17.51 4.52
C VAL A 183 -2.48 17.42 5.81
N HIS A 184 -1.17 17.29 5.70
CA HIS A 184 -0.22 17.36 6.79
C HIS A 184 0.50 18.72 6.81
N ALA A 185 -0.26 19.84 6.88
CA ALA A 185 0.32 21.17 6.91
C ALA A 185 1.38 21.30 8.04
N PRO A 186 2.50 22.03 7.80
CA PRO A 186 2.78 22.90 6.64
C PRO A 186 3.35 22.19 5.41
N SER A 187 3.45 20.85 5.39
CA SER A 187 4.03 20.08 4.30
C SER A 187 3.13 20.12 3.05
N ALA A 188 3.76 20.03 1.86
CA ALA A 188 3.03 19.86 0.61
C ALA A 188 2.35 18.48 0.57
N ASN A 189 1.28 18.37 -0.22
CA ASN A 189 0.55 17.11 -0.36
C ASN A 189 1.30 16.05 -1.17
N ILE A 190 2.24 16.43 -2.04
CA ILE A 190 3.08 15.50 -2.78
C ILE A 190 4.18 15.00 -1.86
N TYR A 191 4.15 13.72 -1.53
CA TYR A 191 5.18 13.09 -0.70
C TYR A 191 6.03 12.05 -1.42
N GLY A 192 5.73 11.78 -2.70
CA GLY A 192 6.57 10.93 -3.54
C GLY A 192 6.48 11.31 -5.01
N HIS A 193 7.64 11.31 -5.69
CA HIS A 193 7.78 11.58 -7.11
C HIS A 193 8.83 10.65 -7.71
N LYS A 194 8.53 10.05 -8.87
CA LYS A 194 9.44 9.22 -9.65
C LYS A 194 9.40 9.63 -11.10
N LEU A 195 10.56 9.63 -11.75
CA LEU A 195 10.72 9.97 -13.16
C LEU A 195 11.66 8.96 -13.82
N ILE A 196 11.20 8.35 -14.90
CA ILE A 196 11.99 7.49 -15.77
C ILE A 196 12.06 8.14 -17.15
N LYS A 197 13.27 8.26 -17.69
CA LYS A 197 13.52 8.76 -19.05
C LYS A 197 14.42 7.77 -19.77
N LYS A 198 14.05 7.45 -21.03
CA LYS A 198 14.82 6.56 -21.92
C LYS A 198 14.66 7.06 -23.35
N GLY A 199 15.75 7.15 -24.11
CA GLY A 199 15.73 7.63 -25.50
C GLY A 199 15.40 9.10 -25.64
N ASP A 200 14.87 9.48 -26.81
CA ASP A 200 14.45 10.84 -27.17
C ASP A 200 12.96 10.86 -27.49
N ILE A 201 12.16 11.33 -26.52
CA ILE A 201 10.70 11.30 -26.59
C ILE A 201 10.16 12.21 -27.71
N GLU A 202 10.76 13.37 -27.93
CA GLU A 202 10.31 14.34 -28.94
C GLU A 202 10.59 13.81 -30.36
N LYS A 203 11.77 13.23 -30.59
CA LYS A 203 12.11 12.53 -31.80
C LYS A 203 11.14 11.38 -32.07
N GLY A 204 10.89 10.54 -31.09
CA GLY A 204 9.98 9.41 -31.22
C GLY A 204 8.54 9.82 -31.58
N PHE A 205 8.04 10.94 -31.03
CA PHE A 205 6.74 11.47 -31.42
C PHE A 205 6.76 12.10 -32.80
N ALA A 206 7.82 12.80 -33.19
CA ALA A 206 7.95 13.41 -34.52
C ALA A 206 7.98 12.38 -35.64
N GLU A 207 8.57 11.21 -35.41
CA GLU A 207 8.66 10.08 -36.35
C GLU A 207 7.39 9.21 -36.36
N SER A 208 6.45 9.45 -35.48
CA SER A 208 5.23 8.63 -35.35
C SER A 208 4.26 8.89 -36.50
N TYR A 209 3.70 7.83 -37.08
CA TYR A 209 2.59 7.91 -38.02
C TYR A 209 1.33 8.51 -37.39
N ARG A 210 1.04 8.08 -36.15
CA ARG A 210 -0.12 8.57 -35.39
C ARG A 210 0.19 8.53 -33.89
N ILE A 211 -0.37 9.52 -33.18
CA ILE A 211 -0.30 9.61 -31.72
C ILE A 211 -1.68 9.33 -31.14
N PHE A 212 -1.71 8.52 -30.10
CA PHE A 212 -2.91 8.17 -29.34
C PHE A 212 -2.76 8.65 -27.91
N GLU A 213 -3.84 9.19 -27.37
CA GLU A 213 -3.92 9.60 -25.97
C GLU A 213 -5.09 8.87 -25.30
N GLY A 214 -4.91 8.47 -24.03
CA GLY A 214 -5.92 7.81 -23.22
C GLY A 214 -5.72 8.08 -21.75
N SER A 215 -6.83 8.21 -21.02
CA SER A 215 -6.84 8.40 -19.57
C SER A 215 -7.64 7.27 -18.93
N PHE A 216 -7.03 6.60 -17.94
CA PHE A 216 -7.61 5.44 -17.25
C PHE A 216 -7.59 5.69 -15.75
N ARG A 217 -8.56 5.12 -15.04
CA ARG A 217 -8.64 5.24 -13.57
C ARG A 217 -8.98 3.90 -12.95
N THR A 218 -8.36 3.61 -11.82
CA THR A 218 -8.76 2.49 -10.97
C THR A 218 -9.34 3.01 -9.66
N GLN A 219 -10.28 2.26 -9.09
CA GLN A 219 -10.90 2.60 -7.81
C GLN A 219 -10.05 2.12 -6.62
N MET A 220 -10.41 2.61 -5.43
CA MET A 220 -9.96 2.06 -4.17
C MET A 220 -10.55 0.66 -3.98
N VAL A 221 -9.75 -0.28 -3.49
CA VAL A 221 -10.18 -1.66 -3.22
C VAL A 221 -9.62 -2.09 -1.87
N GLU A 222 -10.48 -2.58 -1.00
CA GLU A 222 -10.09 -3.20 0.26
C GLU A 222 -9.74 -4.69 0.02
N HIS A 223 -8.87 -5.27 0.85
CA HIS A 223 -8.35 -6.64 0.73
C HIS A 223 -9.41 -7.71 1.03
N VAL A 224 -10.38 -7.38 1.86
CA VAL A 224 -11.46 -8.27 2.36
C VAL A 224 -10.93 -9.63 2.81
N PRO A 225 -9.92 -9.69 3.72
CA PRO A 225 -9.50 -10.97 4.26
C PRO A 225 -10.66 -11.60 5.02
N LEU A 226 -10.82 -12.92 4.91
CA LEU A 226 -11.90 -13.62 5.61
C LEU A 226 -11.80 -13.44 7.13
N GLU A 227 -10.56 -13.53 7.66
CA GLU A 227 -10.23 -13.16 9.04
C GLU A 227 -9.90 -11.66 9.08
N PRO A 228 -10.65 -10.84 9.85
CA PRO A 228 -10.31 -9.43 10.08
C PRO A 228 -8.98 -9.25 10.82
N HIS A 229 -8.51 -7.98 10.94
CA HIS A 229 -7.39 -7.66 11.82
C HIS A 229 -7.73 -8.03 13.25
N SER A 230 -6.83 -8.79 13.89
CA SER A 230 -7.00 -9.23 15.26
C SER A 230 -5.67 -9.37 15.98
N SER A 231 -5.65 -9.03 17.26
CA SER A 231 -4.50 -9.26 18.14
C SER A 231 -4.93 -9.50 19.59
N LEU A 232 -4.07 -10.23 20.31
CA LEU A 232 -4.21 -10.52 21.73
C LEU A 232 -2.86 -10.26 22.39
N ALA A 233 -2.80 -9.36 23.37
CA ALA A 233 -1.58 -9.05 24.12
C ALA A 233 -1.70 -9.41 25.58
N GLN A 234 -0.55 -9.85 26.16
CA GLN A 234 -0.39 -10.12 27.59
C GLN A 234 1.00 -9.73 28.04
N TRP A 235 1.10 -9.01 29.17
CA TRP A 235 2.35 -8.73 29.87
C TRP A 235 2.62 -9.76 30.93
N ASP A 236 3.90 -10.12 31.09
CA ASP A 236 4.37 -10.93 32.20
C ASP A 236 4.93 -10.06 33.35
N ALA A 237 5.18 -10.69 34.49
CA ALA A 237 5.73 -10.02 35.70
C ALA A 237 7.12 -9.41 35.48
N ASN A 238 7.86 -9.85 34.44
CA ASN A 238 9.19 -9.35 34.10
C ASN A 238 9.17 -8.15 33.17
N GLY A 239 7.97 -7.63 32.83
CA GLY A 239 7.78 -6.50 31.93
C GLY A 239 8.05 -6.84 30.46
N ARG A 240 7.77 -8.07 30.04
CA ARG A 240 7.76 -8.50 28.64
C ARG A 240 6.32 -8.62 28.17
N VAL A 241 6.06 -8.22 26.92
CA VAL A 241 4.77 -8.40 26.28
C VAL A 241 4.84 -9.49 25.23
N THR A 242 3.88 -10.42 25.28
CA THR A 242 3.61 -11.38 24.21
C THR A 242 2.36 -10.95 23.47
N ILE A 243 2.46 -10.83 22.15
CA ILE A 243 1.36 -10.40 21.27
C ILE A 243 1.14 -11.52 20.26
N HIS A 244 -0.02 -12.14 20.29
CA HIS A 244 -0.52 -12.97 19.19
C HIS A 244 -1.16 -12.05 18.16
N SER A 245 -0.78 -12.14 16.90
CA SER A 245 -1.20 -11.17 15.89
C SER A 245 -1.36 -11.81 14.51
N THR A 246 -2.29 -11.25 13.73
CA THR A 246 -2.45 -11.52 12.30
C THR A 246 -1.42 -10.78 11.45
N LEU A 247 -0.47 -10.06 12.05
CA LEU A 247 0.54 -9.22 11.38
C LEU A 247 1.42 -10.04 10.43
N GLY A 248 1.49 -9.64 9.17
CA GLY A 248 2.26 -10.34 8.14
C GLY A 248 3.77 -10.02 8.16
N ARG A 249 4.17 -8.86 8.69
CA ARG A 249 5.56 -8.40 8.75
C ARG A 249 6.06 -8.24 10.19
N ILE A 250 6.21 -9.34 10.86
CA ILE A 250 6.48 -9.41 12.31
C ILE A 250 7.69 -8.57 12.74
N THR A 251 8.80 -8.63 12.00
CA THR A 251 10.05 -7.93 12.39
C THR A 251 9.88 -6.42 12.34
N LEU A 252 9.26 -5.88 11.29
CA LEU A 252 9.01 -4.44 11.18
C LEU A 252 7.97 -3.99 12.20
N GLY A 253 6.85 -4.70 12.31
CA GLY A 253 5.83 -4.37 13.31
C GLY A 253 6.35 -4.42 14.74
N ARG A 254 7.24 -5.36 15.05
CA ARG A 254 7.92 -5.41 16.36
C ARG A 254 8.73 -4.14 16.65
N ALA A 255 9.40 -3.59 15.62
CA ALA A 255 10.16 -2.35 15.77
C ALA A 255 9.22 -1.14 15.97
N ASP A 256 8.12 -1.07 15.24
CA ASP A 256 7.12 -0.02 15.40
C ASP A 256 6.42 -0.09 16.77
N ILE A 257 6.03 -1.29 17.24
CA ILE A 257 5.46 -1.49 18.57
C ILE A 257 6.45 -1.09 19.67
N ALA A 258 7.73 -1.45 19.53
CA ALA A 258 8.79 -1.07 20.46
C ALA A 258 8.91 0.45 20.60
N ARG A 259 8.89 1.15 19.45
CA ARG A 259 8.93 2.61 19.39
C ARG A 259 7.71 3.22 20.08
N VAL A 260 6.50 2.78 19.69
CA VAL A 260 5.23 3.31 20.21
C VAL A 260 5.11 3.12 21.73
N LEU A 261 5.48 1.94 22.23
CA LEU A 261 5.42 1.64 23.66
C LEU A 261 6.60 2.18 24.47
N GLY A 262 7.63 2.74 23.82
CA GLY A 262 8.83 3.25 24.47
C GLY A 262 9.64 2.16 25.20
N ILE A 263 9.69 0.93 24.66
CA ILE A 263 10.39 -0.21 25.26
C ILE A 263 11.35 -0.87 24.29
N PRO A 264 12.41 -1.53 24.76
CA PRO A 264 13.32 -2.28 23.91
C PRO A 264 12.61 -3.42 23.17
N MET A 265 12.97 -3.66 21.89
CA MET A 265 12.46 -4.78 21.10
C MET A 265 12.66 -6.15 21.79
N SER A 266 13.69 -6.31 22.62
CA SER A 266 13.95 -7.54 23.39
C SER A 266 12.86 -7.88 24.41
N ARG A 267 12.02 -6.90 24.77
CA ARG A 267 10.87 -7.10 25.67
C ARG A 267 9.57 -7.43 24.93
N ILE A 268 9.59 -7.48 23.59
CA ILE A 268 8.42 -7.78 22.79
C ILE A 268 8.60 -9.13 22.10
N ARG A 269 7.64 -10.01 22.28
CA ARG A 269 7.49 -11.25 21.53
C ARG A 269 6.20 -11.18 20.71
N ILE A 270 6.32 -11.26 19.38
CA ILE A 270 5.17 -11.40 18.49
C ILE A 270 5.09 -12.86 18.04
N ILE A 271 3.92 -13.45 18.17
CA ILE A 271 3.60 -14.79 17.70
C ILE A 271 2.64 -14.63 16.53
N ALA A 272 3.16 -14.91 15.31
CA ALA A 272 2.29 -15.03 14.15
C ALA A 272 1.43 -16.28 14.31
N THR A 273 0.13 -16.12 14.25
CA THR A 273 -0.81 -17.22 14.21
C THR A 273 -1.02 -17.66 12.75
N VAL A 274 -1.86 -18.66 12.53
CA VAL A 274 -2.40 -18.90 11.20
C VAL A 274 -3.22 -17.67 10.80
N VAL A 275 -2.99 -17.16 9.60
CA VAL A 275 -3.63 -15.92 9.10
C VAL A 275 -4.66 -16.27 8.04
N GLY A 276 -5.91 -15.90 8.27
CA GLY A 276 -7.05 -16.15 7.40
C GLY A 276 -7.20 -15.15 6.26
N GLY A 277 -6.08 -14.83 5.59
CA GLY A 277 -5.95 -13.87 4.51
C GLY A 277 -5.17 -12.63 4.94
N ASN A 278 -4.26 -12.17 4.06
CA ASN A 278 -3.46 -10.97 4.28
C ASN A 278 -3.45 -10.09 3.02
N PHE A 279 -3.02 -10.62 1.89
CA PHE A 279 -2.93 -9.94 0.58
C PHE A 279 -2.16 -8.61 0.59
N GLY A 280 -1.48 -8.27 1.70
CA GLY A 280 -0.78 -7.03 1.97
C GLY A 280 -1.45 -6.14 3.01
N GLY A 281 -2.73 -6.28 3.30
CA GLY A 281 -3.48 -5.45 4.26
C GLY A 281 -2.98 -5.57 5.69
N LYS A 282 -2.46 -6.72 6.09
CA LYS A 282 -1.94 -6.97 7.44
C LYS A 282 -0.41 -6.82 7.53
N ASN A 283 0.17 -5.88 6.79
CA ASN A 283 1.63 -5.64 6.80
C ASN A 283 2.08 -4.55 7.78
N GLU A 284 1.15 -3.79 8.34
CA GLU A 284 1.39 -2.71 9.29
C GLU A 284 0.74 -3.05 10.63
N ILE A 285 1.21 -2.40 11.69
CA ILE A 285 0.56 -2.50 13.00
C ILE A 285 -0.81 -1.80 12.95
N THR A 286 -1.77 -2.36 13.65
CA THR A 286 -3.14 -1.83 13.80
C THR A 286 -3.57 -1.95 15.25
N THR A 287 -4.16 -3.08 15.63
CA THR A 287 -4.65 -3.35 16.98
C THR A 287 -3.55 -3.64 18.01
N GLU A 288 -2.36 -4.04 17.56
CA GLU A 288 -1.29 -4.54 18.43
C GLU A 288 -0.83 -3.54 19.48
N PRO A 289 -0.52 -2.26 19.16
CA PRO A 289 -0.11 -1.29 20.17
C PRO A 289 -1.23 -0.98 21.16
N VAL A 290 -2.48 -0.93 20.68
CA VAL A 290 -3.66 -0.65 21.51
C VAL A 290 -3.87 -1.75 22.55
N VAL A 291 -3.90 -3.03 22.13
CA VAL A 291 -4.07 -4.15 23.08
C VAL A 291 -2.88 -4.30 24.01
N ALA A 292 -1.67 -4.01 23.54
CA ALA A 292 -0.48 -4.04 24.38
C ALA A 292 -0.51 -2.96 25.48
N LEU A 293 -0.94 -1.74 25.13
CA LEU A 293 -1.08 -0.64 26.10
C LEU A 293 -2.19 -0.91 27.11
N LEU A 294 -3.38 -1.33 26.64
CA LEU A 294 -4.50 -1.70 27.51
C LEU A 294 -4.13 -2.88 28.43
N SER A 295 -3.45 -3.89 27.92
CA SER A 295 -2.97 -5.02 28.73
C SER A 295 -1.98 -4.58 29.80
N LYS A 296 -1.08 -3.61 29.50
CA LYS A 296 -0.18 -3.02 30.48
C LYS A 296 -0.93 -2.28 31.59
N LYS A 297 -1.94 -1.47 31.18
CA LYS A 297 -2.74 -0.63 32.12
C LYS A 297 -3.61 -1.47 33.05
N THR A 298 -4.14 -2.59 32.55
CA THR A 298 -5.08 -3.45 33.29
C THR A 298 -4.42 -4.62 34.02
N GLY A 299 -3.19 -5.00 33.68
CA GLY A 299 -2.52 -6.21 34.16
C GLY A 299 -3.19 -7.51 33.68
N ARG A 300 -4.07 -7.45 32.69
CA ARG A 300 -4.87 -8.57 32.17
C ARG A 300 -4.62 -8.76 30.65
N PRO A 301 -4.79 -9.97 30.11
CA PRO A 301 -4.77 -10.14 28.65
C PRO A 301 -5.89 -9.32 27.99
N VAL A 302 -5.60 -8.71 26.83
CA VAL A 302 -6.56 -7.91 26.07
C VAL A 302 -6.59 -8.37 24.62
N LYS A 303 -7.78 -8.65 24.08
CA LYS A 303 -8.02 -9.02 22.69
C LYS A 303 -8.80 -7.91 21.98
N CYS A 304 -8.40 -7.61 20.74
CA CYS A 304 -9.13 -6.73 19.82
C CYS A 304 -9.29 -7.43 18.47
N THR A 305 -10.51 -7.45 17.96
CA THR A 305 -10.83 -7.93 16.60
C THR A 305 -11.68 -6.88 15.93
N PHE A 306 -11.26 -6.48 14.70
CA PHE A 306 -12.03 -5.57 13.86
C PHE A 306 -13.34 -6.21 13.42
N THR A 307 -14.37 -5.42 13.33
CA THR A 307 -15.59 -5.79 12.61
C THR A 307 -15.36 -5.68 11.10
N ARG A 308 -16.21 -6.30 10.30
CA ARG A 308 -16.11 -6.18 8.84
C ARG A 308 -16.22 -4.74 8.33
N PRO A 309 -17.10 -3.86 8.84
CA PRO A 309 -17.09 -2.44 8.51
C PRO A 309 -15.76 -1.74 8.82
N GLU A 310 -15.14 -2.03 9.97
CA GLU A 310 -13.85 -1.44 10.34
C GLU A 310 -12.75 -1.80 9.36
N GLU A 311 -12.74 -3.02 8.80
CA GLU A 311 -11.80 -3.39 7.73
C GLU A 311 -11.88 -2.42 6.55
N PHE A 312 -13.07 -2.00 6.14
CA PHE A 312 -13.27 -1.15 4.97
C PHE A 312 -12.85 0.32 5.17
N TYR A 313 -13.00 0.85 6.37
CA TYR A 313 -12.74 2.28 6.60
C TYR A 313 -11.52 2.58 7.49
N SER A 314 -10.92 1.56 8.10
CA SER A 314 -9.77 1.76 9.02
C SER A 314 -8.52 0.95 8.64
N SER A 315 -8.62 -0.03 7.74
CA SER A 315 -7.44 -0.74 7.25
C SER A 315 -6.87 -0.10 5.97
N THR A 316 -5.66 -0.52 5.58
CA THR A 316 -5.05 -0.06 4.33
C THR A 316 -5.80 -0.61 3.12
N THR A 317 -5.84 0.17 2.03
CA THR A 317 -6.51 -0.18 0.78
C THR A 317 -5.55 -0.15 -0.41
N ARG A 318 -6.01 -0.62 -1.58
CA ARG A 318 -5.27 -0.49 -2.84
C ARG A 318 -5.32 0.97 -3.32
N HIS A 319 -4.17 1.51 -3.73
CA HIS A 319 -4.08 2.85 -4.32
C HIS A 319 -4.98 2.99 -5.56
N PRO A 320 -5.94 3.91 -5.57
CA PRO A 320 -6.48 4.41 -6.81
C PRO A 320 -5.37 5.07 -7.63
N ILE A 321 -5.35 4.84 -8.93
CA ILE A 321 -4.37 5.47 -9.82
C ILE A 321 -5.09 6.11 -11.00
N ILE A 322 -4.76 7.37 -11.27
CA ILE A 322 -5.10 8.07 -12.51
C ILE A 322 -3.89 7.93 -13.43
N MET A 323 -4.14 7.48 -14.67
CA MET A 323 -3.09 7.09 -15.60
C MET A 323 -3.35 7.73 -16.95
N ASP A 324 -2.49 8.65 -17.35
CA ASP A 324 -2.55 9.29 -18.66
C ASP A 324 -1.44 8.72 -19.54
N TYR A 325 -1.83 8.21 -20.70
CA TYR A 325 -0.94 7.64 -21.71
C TYR A 325 -0.98 8.47 -22.99
N LYS A 326 0.21 8.75 -23.53
CA LYS A 326 0.40 9.30 -24.87
C LYS A 326 1.38 8.41 -25.60
N THR A 327 0.94 7.75 -26.70
CA THR A 327 1.74 6.76 -27.42
C THR A 327 1.80 7.08 -28.90
N GLY A 328 3.01 7.22 -29.43
CA GLY A 328 3.29 7.37 -30.85
C GLY A 328 3.63 6.03 -31.49
N VAL A 329 3.00 5.71 -32.61
CA VAL A 329 3.18 4.43 -33.30
C VAL A 329 3.43 4.60 -34.79
N THR A 330 4.04 3.59 -35.42
CA THR A 330 4.14 3.48 -36.88
C THR A 330 2.80 3.06 -37.49
N LYS A 331 2.68 3.08 -38.83
CA LYS A 331 1.48 2.65 -39.54
C LYS A 331 1.09 1.19 -39.26
N ASP A 332 2.06 0.34 -39.02
CA ASP A 332 1.87 -1.06 -38.67
C ASP A 332 1.74 -1.32 -37.16
N GLY A 333 1.68 -0.27 -36.34
CA GLY A 333 1.39 -0.38 -34.90
C GLY A 333 2.59 -0.63 -34.01
N LYS A 334 3.85 -0.47 -34.51
CA LYS A 334 5.04 -0.53 -33.63
C LYS A 334 5.12 0.76 -32.80
N ILE A 335 5.37 0.62 -31.49
CA ILE A 335 5.53 1.74 -30.56
C ILE A 335 6.89 2.40 -30.76
N LEU A 336 6.91 3.70 -31.06
CA LEU A 336 8.13 4.51 -31.17
C LEU A 336 8.37 5.35 -29.93
N ALA A 337 7.31 5.88 -29.33
CA ALA A 337 7.39 6.75 -28.16
C ALA A 337 6.21 6.53 -27.22
N ARG A 338 6.45 6.62 -25.92
CA ARG A 338 5.36 6.62 -24.92
C ARG A 338 5.67 7.59 -23.78
N LYS A 339 4.74 8.50 -23.53
CA LYS A 339 4.74 9.37 -22.34
C LYS A 339 3.62 8.93 -21.41
N ILE A 340 3.94 8.77 -20.12
CA ILE A 340 3.02 8.27 -19.11
C ILE A 340 3.05 9.22 -17.92
N ARG A 341 1.89 9.57 -17.39
CA ARG A 341 1.74 10.26 -16.12
C ARG A 341 0.86 9.43 -15.20
N LEU A 342 1.34 9.18 -13.98
CA LEU A 342 0.61 8.46 -12.95
C LEU A 342 0.38 9.36 -11.75
N VAL A 343 -0.84 9.39 -11.23
CA VAL A 343 -1.18 10.05 -9.97
C VAL A 343 -1.81 9.02 -9.05
N LEU A 344 -1.11 8.68 -7.98
CA LEU A 344 -1.54 7.73 -6.96
C LEU A 344 -2.20 8.51 -5.82
N ASP A 345 -3.43 8.14 -5.47
CA ASP A 345 -4.09 8.60 -4.26
C ASP A 345 -3.55 7.80 -3.07
N GLY A 346 -2.79 8.45 -2.19
CA GLY A 346 -2.15 7.83 -1.03
C GLY A 346 -3.07 7.73 0.18
N GLY A 347 -4.20 8.43 0.17
CA GLY A 347 -5.03 8.58 1.35
C GLY A 347 -4.36 9.44 2.43
N ALA A 348 -4.77 9.25 3.67
CA ALA A 348 -4.38 10.11 4.79
C ALA A 348 -2.92 9.94 5.25
N TYR A 349 -2.30 8.79 4.99
CA TYR A 349 -0.95 8.47 5.51
C TYR A 349 -0.08 7.79 4.45
N CYS A 350 1.24 7.91 4.61
CA CYS A 350 2.23 7.41 3.65
C CYS A 350 2.18 5.88 3.49
N SER A 351 2.14 5.13 4.58
CA SER A 351 2.15 3.67 4.54
C SER A 351 3.22 3.10 3.57
N TRP A 352 2.85 2.21 2.65
CA TRP A 352 3.72 1.61 1.62
C TRP A 352 3.67 2.34 0.26
N SER A 353 3.17 3.56 0.23
CA SER A 353 2.91 4.27 -1.03
C SER A 353 4.16 4.54 -1.84
N GLU A 354 5.31 4.84 -1.22
CA GLU A 354 6.57 5.05 -1.95
C GLU A 354 7.01 3.79 -2.71
N THR A 355 6.85 2.60 -2.11
CA THR A 355 7.15 1.32 -2.76
C THR A 355 6.19 1.06 -3.91
N THR A 356 4.90 1.35 -3.71
CA THR A 356 3.86 1.20 -4.73
C THR A 356 4.11 2.15 -5.90
N LEU A 357 4.45 3.41 -5.61
CA LEU A 357 4.81 4.42 -6.61
C LEU A 357 5.98 3.98 -7.49
N GLY A 358 7.07 3.53 -6.85
CA GLY A 358 8.25 3.06 -7.57
C GLY A 358 7.94 1.89 -8.50
N LYS A 359 7.19 0.91 -8.00
CA LYS A 359 6.81 -0.27 -8.76
C LYS A 359 5.83 0.04 -9.89
N ALA A 360 4.83 0.89 -9.64
CA ALA A 360 3.91 1.37 -10.67
C ALA A 360 4.66 2.10 -11.79
N CYS A 361 5.58 3.00 -11.44
CA CYS A 361 6.37 3.77 -12.40
C CYS A 361 7.26 2.87 -13.28
N ILE A 362 7.91 1.84 -12.70
CA ILE A 362 8.75 0.90 -13.46
C ILE A 362 7.91 0.03 -14.40
N LEU A 363 6.71 -0.37 -14.00
CA LEU A 363 5.87 -1.34 -14.72
C LEU A 363 4.83 -0.70 -15.65
N CYS A 364 4.64 0.62 -15.62
CA CYS A 364 3.57 1.28 -16.38
C CYS A 364 3.76 1.24 -17.90
N ALA A 365 4.97 0.95 -18.38
CA ALA A 365 5.22 0.77 -19.80
C ALA A 365 4.65 -0.55 -20.35
N GLY A 366 4.37 -1.53 -19.48
CA GLY A 366 3.94 -2.87 -19.86
C GLY A 366 5.11 -3.74 -20.37
N PRO A 367 4.81 -4.96 -20.86
CA PRO A 367 5.80 -5.90 -21.38
C PRO A 367 6.16 -5.61 -22.85
N TYR A 368 6.37 -4.33 -23.18
CA TYR A 368 6.56 -3.86 -24.55
C TYR A 368 7.92 -3.22 -24.78
N GLU A 369 8.49 -3.43 -25.98
CA GLU A 369 9.67 -2.71 -26.45
C GLU A 369 9.32 -1.27 -26.76
N ILE A 370 9.85 -0.35 -25.97
CA ILE A 370 9.65 1.09 -26.16
C ILE A 370 11.04 1.74 -26.15
N GLU A 371 11.42 2.32 -27.27
CA GLU A 371 12.71 2.98 -27.42
C GLU A 371 12.74 4.31 -26.68
N ASN A 372 11.70 5.14 -26.88
CA ASN A 372 11.62 6.47 -26.32
C ASN A 372 10.49 6.53 -25.27
N LEU A 373 10.86 6.63 -24.00
CA LEU A 373 9.95 6.57 -22.86
C LEU A 373 10.17 7.72 -21.89
N VAL A 374 9.07 8.36 -21.48
CA VAL A 374 9.00 9.19 -20.27
C VAL A 374 7.87 8.69 -19.42
N ALA A 375 8.17 8.25 -18.20
CA ALA A 375 7.16 7.87 -17.20
C ALA A 375 7.37 8.71 -15.94
N GLU A 376 6.35 9.47 -15.58
CA GLU A 376 6.35 10.36 -14.42
C GLU A 376 5.22 9.95 -13.48
N ALA A 377 5.52 9.76 -12.21
CA ALA A 377 4.58 9.25 -11.23
C ALA A 377 4.63 10.07 -9.94
N PHE A 378 3.47 10.42 -9.43
CA PHE A 378 3.26 11.17 -8.19
C PHE A 378 2.42 10.35 -7.23
N VAL A 379 2.67 10.49 -5.93
CA VAL A 379 1.76 10.06 -4.89
C VAL A 379 1.47 11.23 -3.96
N VAL A 380 0.17 11.40 -3.63
CA VAL A 380 -0.33 12.55 -2.90
C VAL A 380 -1.17 12.14 -1.70
N TYR A 381 -1.16 12.96 -0.64
CA TYR A 381 -2.09 12.83 0.48
C TYR A 381 -3.49 13.28 0.09
N THR A 382 -4.49 12.61 0.64
CA THR A 382 -5.90 13.03 0.65
C THR A 382 -6.55 12.68 1.98
N ASN A 383 -7.69 13.29 2.31
CA ASN A 383 -8.44 12.95 3.53
C ASN A 383 -9.35 11.72 3.33
N LYS A 384 -8.82 10.68 2.72
CA LYS A 384 -9.47 9.38 2.52
C LYS A 384 -8.79 8.30 3.35
N THR A 385 -9.44 7.15 3.45
CA THR A 385 -8.81 5.94 4.00
C THR A 385 -7.44 5.73 3.37
N MET A 386 -6.44 5.44 4.20
CA MET A 386 -5.06 5.27 3.76
C MET A 386 -4.92 4.12 2.76
N THR A 387 -3.99 4.29 1.85
CA THR A 387 -3.64 3.25 0.89
C THR A 387 -2.28 2.66 1.23
N GLY A 388 -2.12 1.38 1.03
CA GLY A 388 -0.91 0.67 1.42
C GLY A 388 -0.57 -0.49 0.51
N ALA A 389 0.06 -1.49 1.11
CA ALA A 389 0.45 -2.67 0.40
C ALA A 389 -0.77 -3.50 0.00
N MET A 390 -0.97 -3.74 -1.29
CA MET A 390 -1.88 -4.78 -1.77
C MET A 390 -1.24 -5.56 -2.92
N ARG A 391 -1.51 -6.87 -2.97
CA ARG A 391 -0.94 -7.83 -3.93
C ARG A 391 -0.72 -7.22 -5.30
N GLY A 392 0.58 -7.10 -5.71
CA GLY A 392 1.03 -6.48 -6.96
C GLY A 392 1.64 -5.08 -6.81
N PHE A 393 1.32 -4.28 -5.76
CA PHE A 393 1.93 -2.96 -5.49
C PHE A 393 1.93 -2.04 -6.72
N GLY A 394 0.77 -1.66 -7.23
CA GLY A 394 0.64 -0.80 -8.41
C GLY A 394 0.64 -1.55 -9.75
N ALA A 395 1.28 -2.72 -9.85
CA ALA A 395 1.34 -3.49 -11.09
C ALA A 395 -0.04 -3.83 -11.70
N PRO A 396 -1.05 -4.30 -10.93
CA PRO A 396 -2.37 -4.59 -11.49
C PRO A 396 -3.06 -3.36 -12.05
N GLN A 397 -2.91 -2.20 -11.38
CA GLN A 397 -3.54 -0.95 -11.80
C GLN A 397 -2.95 -0.46 -13.14
N VAL A 398 -1.62 -0.38 -13.23
CA VAL A 398 -0.98 0.06 -14.47
C VAL A 398 -1.16 -0.96 -15.60
N CYS A 399 -1.31 -2.26 -15.26
CA CYS A 399 -1.65 -3.30 -16.23
C CYS A 399 -2.98 -3.01 -16.91
N PHE A 400 -4.01 -2.66 -16.16
CA PHE A 400 -5.29 -2.22 -16.72
C PHE A 400 -5.11 -1.04 -17.68
N GLY A 401 -4.33 -0.02 -17.26
CA GLY A 401 -4.12 1.18 -18.08
C GLY A 401 -3.42 0.90 -19.40
N TYR A 402 -2.24 0.26 -19.37
CA TYR A 402 -1.48 0.04 -20.60
C TYR A 402 -2.12 -0.99 -21.53
N GLU A 403 -2.79 -2.02 -21.01
CA GLU A 403 -3.46 -3.02 -21.83
C GLU A 403 -4.73 -2.46 -22.48
N SER A 404 -5.53 -1.69 -21.76
CA SER A 404 -6.68 -0.99 -22.34
C SER A 404 -6.25 0.01 -23.44
N HIS A 405 -5.16 0.74 -23.19
CA HIS A 405 -4.60 1.66 -24.19
C HIS A 405 -4.10 0.92 -25.45
N MET A 406 -3.51 -0.29 -25.29
CA MET A 406 -3.12 -1.12 -26.45
C MET A 406 -4.32 -1.60 -27.25
N ASP A 407 -5.45 -1.92 -26.60
CA ASP A 407 -6.68 -2.31 -27.28
C ASP A 407 -7.28 -1.13 -28.05
N ASP A 408 -7.28 0.07 -27.48
CA ASP A 408 -7.75 1.30 -28.16
C ASP A 408 -6.90 1.60 -29.41
N ILE A 409 -5.57 1.46 -29.32
CA ILE A 409 -4.65 1.63 -30.46
C ILE A 409 -4.92 0.56 -31.52
N ALA A 410 -5.04 -0.71 -31.14
CA ALA A 410 -5.31 -1.81 -32.03
C ALA A 410 -6.61 -1.59 -32.83
N LYS A 411 -7.69 -1.26 -32.12
CA LYS A 411 -9.01 -0.95 -32.70
C LYS A 411 -8.94 0.21 -33.68
N ALA A 412 -8.26 1.29 -33.31
CA ALA A 412 -8.17 2.50 -34.17
C ALA A 412 -7.29 2.32 -35.41
N LEU A 413 -6.39 1.36 -35.41
CA LEU A 413 -5.54 0.97 -36.55
C LEU A 413 -6.14 -0.19 -37.37
N GLY A 414 -7.22 -0.84 -36.90
CA GLY A 414 -7.76 -2.04 -37.52
C GLY A 414 -6.82 -3.25 -37.41
N ILE A 415 -6.00 -3.31 -36.39
CA ILE A 415 -5.03 -4.39 -36.14
C ILE A 415 -5.61 -5.33 -35.06
N ASP A 416 -5.41 -6.65 -35.25
CA ASP A 416 -5.79 -7.62 -34.22
C ASP A 416 -5.09 -7.35 -32.89
N PRO A 417 -5.81 -7.36 -31.74
CA PRO A 417 -5.22 -7.09 -30.42
C PRO A 417 -4.06 -8.02 -30.03
N LEU A 418 -4.06 -9.27 -30.47
CA LEU A 418 -2.93 -10.17 -30.27
C LEU A 418 -1.75 -9.75 -31.13
N GLU A 419 -2.00 -9.43 -32.41
CA GLU A 419 -0.96 -9.08 -33.36
C GLU A 419 -0.19 -7.82 -32.95
N ILE A 420 -0.88 -6.77 -32.49
CA ILE A 420 -0.21 -5.54 -32.04
C ILE A 420 0.67 -5.80 -30.81
N ARG A 421 0.25 -6.72 -29.91
CA ARG A 421 1.04 -7.14 -28.76
C ARG A 421 2.28 -7.95 -29.19
N LEU A 422 2.13 -8.87 -30.11
CA LEU A 422 3.24 -9.67 -30.65
C LEU A 422 4.32 -8.82 -31.33
N ARG A 423 3.94 -7.75 -32.02
CA ARG A 423 4.86 -6.80 -32.68
C ARG A 423 5.70 -6.01 -31.67
N ASN A 424 5.13 -5.74 -30.52
CA ASN A 424 5.74 -4.88 -29.49
C ASN A 424 6.28 -5.66 -28.29
N ALA A 425 6.05 -6.96 -28.20
CA ALA A 425 6.44 -7.77 -27.05
C ALA A 425 7.96 -7.74 -26.79
N LEU A 426 8.31 -7.60 -25.53
CA LEU A 426 9.70 -7.78 -25.06
C LEU A 426 10.22 -9.15 -25.49
N LYS A 427 11.51 -9.23 -25.85
CA LYS A 427 12.23 -10.44 -26.26
C LYS A 427 13.56 -10.51 -25.55
N GLU A 428 14.28 -11.60 -25.73
CA GLU A 428 15.63 -11.79 -25.22
C GLU A 428 16.53 -10.62 -25.64
N GLY A 429 17.25 -10.02 -24.68
CA GLY A 429 18.11 -8.87 -24.90
C GLY A 429 17.41 -7.51 -24.98
N SER A 430 16.07 -7.44 -24.88
CA SER A 430 15.34 -6.17 -24.79
C SER A 430 15.76 -5.36 -23.57
N LEU A 431 15.70 -4.04 -23.67
CA LEU A 431 15.95 -3.13 -22.54
C LEU A 431 14.64 -2.81 -21.81
N SER A 432 14.65 -2.98 -20.50
CA SER A 432 13.57 -2.55 -19.61
C SER A 432 13.37 -1.00 -19.64
N PRO A 433 12.30 -0.47 -19.05
CA PRO A 433 12.15 0.98 -18.87
C PRO A 433 13.32 1.66 -18.16
N THR A 434 14.00 0.93 -17.29
CA THR A 434 15.20 1.39 -16.54
C THR A 434 16.52 1.01 -17.21
N SER A 435 16.49 0.65 -18.50
CA SER A 435 17.66 0.28 -19.34
C SER A 435 18.42 -0.97 -18.86
N GLN A 436 17.76 -1.83 -18.08
CA GLN A 436 18.31 -3.14 -17.74
C GLN A 436 18.12 -4.11 -18.92
N THR A 437 19.15 -4.81 -19.32
CA THR A 437 19.04 -5.91 -20.30
C THR A 437 18.26 -7.05 -19.68
N LEU A 438 17.23 -7.51 -20.39
CA LEU A 438 16.35 -8.57 -19.95
C LEU A 438 16.80 -9.92 -20.53
N HIS A 439 16.75 -10.96 -19.69
CA HIS A 439 17.09 -12.33 -20.02
C HIS A 439 15.95 -13.29 -19.67
N SER A 440 15.90 -14.43 -20.34
CA SER A 440 14.85 -15.45 -20.15
C SER A 440 13.45 -14.93 -20.42
N VAL A 441 13.31 -14.10 -21.47
CA VAL A 441 12.06 -13.43 -21.83
C VAL A 441 11.21 -14.31 -22.74
N VAL A 442 10.03 -14.70 -22.25
CA VAL A 442 9.08 -15.61 -22.95
C VAL A 442 7.70 -14.97 -23.15
N VAL A 443 7.64 -13.65 -23.27
CA VAL A 443 6.36 -12.91 -23.41
C VAL A 443 5.63 -13.34 -24.68
N ARG A 444 6.34 -13.37 -25.82
CA ARG A 444 5.78 -13.75 -27.13
C ARG A 444 5.24 -15.18 -27.15
N GLU A 445 6.01 -16.11 -26.63
CA GLU A 445 5.66 -17.53 -26.53
C GLU A 445 4.45 -17.74 -25.64
N SER A 446 4.38 -17.02 -24.52
CA SER A 446 3.24 -17.05 -23.59
C SER A 446 1.96 -16.56 -24.25
N LEU A 447 2.01 -15.46 -25.00
CA LEU A 447 0.89 -14.94 -25.77
C LEU A 447 0.39 -15.92 -26.82
N LEU A 448 1.30 -16.52 -27.60
CA LEU A 448 0.95 -17.49 -28.62
C LEU A 448 0.33 -18.76 -28.04
N GLN A 449 0.90 -19.30 -26.95
CA GLN A 449 0.34 -20.47 -26.28
C GLN A 449 -1.03 -20.19 -25.67
N ALA A 450 -1.23 -19.02 -25.07
CA ALA A 450 -2.54 -18.62 -24.51
C ALA A 450 -3.58 -18.50 -25.63
N ALA A 451 -3.25 -17.83 -26.74
CA ALA A 451 -4.12 -17.67 -27.89
C ALA A 451 -4.49 -19.04 -28.52
N GLN A 452 -3.52 -19.92 -28.70
CA GLN A 452 -3.75 -21.28 -29.21
C GLN A 452 -4.69 -22.08 -28.31
N ARG A 453 -4.45 -22.09 -26.99
CA ARG A 453 -5.28 -22.82 -26.02
C ARG A 453 -6.69 -22.27 -25.93
N PHE A 454 -6.84 -20.97 -26.11
CA PHE A 454 -8.15 -20.30 -26.11
C PHE A 454 -8.91 -20.49 -27.45
N GLY A 455 -8.22 -20.89 -28.55
CA GLY A 455 -8.78 -20.96 -29.89
C GLY A 455 -9.00 -19.57 -30.48
N TRP A 456 -8.05 -18.63 -30.25
CA TRP A 456 -8.12 -17.27 -30.80
C TRP A 456 -8.03 -17.29 -32.33
N ASN A 457 -9.08 -16.87 -33.01
CA ASN A 457 -9.19 -16.84 -34.47
C ASN A 457 -9.14 -15.40 -35.05
N GLY A 458 -8.59 -14.44 -34.30
CA GLY A 458 -8.61 -13.02 -34.61
C GLY A 458 -9.83 -12.32 -34.03
N ALA A 459 -9.71 -11.01 -33.83
CA ALA A 459 -10.88 -10.18 -33.52
C ALA A 459 -11.76 -10.13 -34.77
N LYS A 460 -12.99 -10.59 -34.67
CA LYS A 460 -14.01 -10.28 -35.67
C LYS A 460 -14.27 -8.77 -35.57
N ALA A 461 -13.95 -8.06 -36.63
CA ALA A 461 -14.17 -6.61 -36.76
C ALA A 461 -15.63 -6.23 -36.54
#